data_0497e5b06c3e5614ed557ba9ad99ada5
#
_entry.id   0497e5b06c3e5614ed557ba9ad99ada5
#
_cell.length_a   1.000
_cell.length_b   1.000
_cell.length_c   1.000
_cell.angle_alpha   90.00
_cell.angle_beta   90.00
_cell.angle_gamma   90.00
#
_symmetry.space_group_name_H-M   'P 1'
#
loop_
_entity.id
_entity.type
_entity.pdbx_description
1 polymer ?
#
loop_
_entity_poly.entity_id
_entity_poly.type
_entity_poly.pdbx_seq_one_letter_code
_entity_poly.pdbx_strand_id
1 'polypeptide(L)'
;MRLWRILRSLTVALTVSACAENANHLQAFYIDQFATPNPTLSDFTVCHGFYCAERTPATISEDQWRRVTAVFKPRAKNARLERQQIARGVAMIQTIVGPQTGTNAHQWTHQKMYVIPNAGDLTQMDCVDTSVNTWTYMTLMERSGFFAFHRVAPLSYAPLRNTAVLQEIDGGYFAIDASLVDVGVPPPIMPLTIWLGSWPPDPGAIERVDRADATVGQLRP
;
A
#
# COMPACT_ATOMS: atom_id res chain seq x y z
N MET A 1 -3.91 18.48 -47.74
CA MET A 1 -4.02 18.96 -46.32
C MET A 1 -4.75 18.01 -45.35
N ARG A 2 -5.56 17.04 -45.76
CA ARG A 2 -6.24 16.09 -44.84
C ARG A 2 -5.36 14.93 -44.33
N LEU A 3 -4.41 14.43 -45.13
CA LEU A 3 -3.53 13.33 -44.72
C LEU A 3 -2.56 13.71 -43.58
N TRP A 4 -2.12 14.94 -43.49
CA TRP A 4 -1.13 15.38 -42.47
C TRP A 4 -1.77 15.51 -41.06
N ARG A 5 -3.07 15.74 -40.99
CA ARG A 5 -3.82 15.74 -39.70
C ARG A 5 -4.01 14.33 -39.14
N ILE A 6 -4.18 13.33 -40.01
CA ILE A 6 -4.33 11.93 -39.61
C ILE A 6 -3.01 11.37 -39.05
N LEU A 7 -1.88 11.69 -39.68
CA LEU A 7 -0.56 11.27 -39.20
C LEU A 7 -0.20 11.84 -37.82
N ARG A 8 -0.55 13.10 -37.53
CA ARG A 8 -0.30 13.69 -36.21
C ARG A 8 -1.14 13.06 -35.10
N SER A 9 -2.38 12.68 -35.39
CA SER A 9 -3.25 12.02 -34.42
C SER A 9 -2.80 10.58 -34.11
N LEU A 10 -2.28 9.85 -35.10
CA LEU A 10 -1.74 8.50 -34.90
C LEU A 10 -0.44 8.53 -34.06
N THR A 11 0.42 9.50 -34.26
CA THR A 11 1.70 9.59 -33.52
C THR A 11 1.47 9.88 -32.03
N VAL A 12 0.49 10.73 -31.69
CA VAL A 12 0.13 11.01 -30.30
C VAL A 12 -0.52 9.81 -29.61
N ALA A 13 -1.39 9.06 -30.32
CA ALA A 13 -2.01 7.86 -29.77
C ALA A 13 -0.98 6.75 -29.46
N LEU A 14 0.03 6.57 -30.33
CA LEU A 14 1.08 5.56 -30.15
C LEU A 14 2.01 5.90 -28.97
N THR A 15 2.33 7.16 -28.73
CA THR A 15 3.20 7.56 -27.61
C THR A 15 2.51 7.43 -26.25
N VAL A 16 1.21 7.67 -26.16
CA VAL A 16 0.43 7.49 -24.92
C VAL A 16 0.29 6.01 -24.57
N SER A 17 0.07 5.13 -25.55
CA SER A 17 0.04 3.67 -25.34
C SER A 17 1.36 3.13 -24.81
N ALA A 18 2.49 3.53 -25.38
CA ALA A 18 3.81 3.06 -24.94
C ALA A 18 4.16 3.48 -23.51
N CYS A 19 3.72 4.67 -23.07
CA CYS A 19 3.91 5.11 -21.69
C CYS A 19 3.03 4.32 -20.70
N ALA A 20 1.82 3.96 -21.10
CA ALA A 20 0.91 3.16 -20.26
C ALA A 20 1.40 1.70 -20.13
N GLU A 21 1.91 1.10 -21.19
CA GLU A 21 2.52 -0.24 -21.14
C GLU A 21 3.75 -0.29 -20.25
N ASN A 22 4.66 0.68 -20.34
CA ASN A 22 5.85 0.74 -19.48
C ASN A 22 5.48 0.91 -17.99
N ALA A 23 4.47 1.70 -17.67
CA ALA A 23 4.00 1.84 -16.29
C ALA A 23 3.43 0.52 -15.73
N ASN A 24 2.67 -0.22 -16.54
CA ASN A 24 2.11 -1.52 -16.15
C ASN A 24 3.21 -2.58 -15.95
N HIS A 25 4.26 -2.58 -16.76
CA HIS A 25 5.40 -3.49 -16.60
C HIS A 25 6.17 -3.24 -15.31
N LEU A 26 6.42 -2.00 -14.93
CA LEU A 26 7.09 -1.66 -13.68
C LEU A 26 6.24 -2.03 -12.45
N GLN A 27 4.92 -1.89 -12.54
CA GLN A 27 3.99 -2.24 -11.46
C GLN A 27 3.96 -3.76 -11.22
N ALA A 28 3.87 -4.55 -12.28
CA ALA A 28 3.94 -6.01 -12.18
C ALA A 28 5.30 -6.45 -11.65
N PHE A 29 6.39 -5.82 -12.11
CA PHE A 29 7.76 -6.17 -11.72
C PHE A 29 7.96 -6.18 -10.21
N TYR A 30 7.53 -5.16 -9.47
CA TYR A 30 7.75 -5.12 -8.03
C TYR A 30 6.97 -6.20 -7.28
N ILE A 31 5.74 -6.50 -7.71
CA ILE A 31 4.96 -7.58 -7.10
C ILE A 31 5.58 -8.93 -7.44
N ASP A 32 5.87 -9.20 -8.70
CA ASP A 32 6.43 -10.46 -9.16
C ASP A 32 7.83 -10.73 -8.59
N GLN A 33 8.62 -9.66 -8.43
CA GLN A 33 9.99 -9.75 -7.92
C GLN A 33 10.04 -9.94 -6.40
N PHE A 34 9.20 -9.25 -5.66
CA PHE A 34 9.38 -9.06 -4.22
C PHE A 34 8.25 -9.62 -3.36
N ALA A 35 7.00 -9.62 -3.84
CA ALA A 35 5.89 -10.14 -3.05
C ALA A 35 5.86 -11.67 -3.06
N THR A 36 5.35 -12.26 -1.99
CA THR A 36 5.05 -13.70 -1.97
C THR A 36 3.87 -13.95 -2.91
N PRO A 37 4.03 -14.81 -3.95
CA PRO A 37 2.90 -15.22 -4.77
C PRO A 37 1.85 -15.93 -3.91
N ASN A 38 0.58 -15.48 -3.99
CA ASN A 38 -0.51 -16.08 -3.22
C ASN A 38 -0.28 -16.13 -1.71
N PRO A 39 -0.05 -14.99 -1.02
CA PRO A 39 0.25 -14.99 0.40
C PRO A 39 -0.88 -15.61 1.22
N THR A 40 -0.48 -16.34 2.29
CA THR A 40 -1.38 -16.90 3.31
C THR A 40 -0.95 -16.43 4.70
N LEU A 41 -1.77 -16.64 5.72
CA LEU A 41 -1.42 -16.22 7.09
C LEU A 41 -0.17 -16.94 7.64
N SER A 42 0.15 -18.11 7.12
CA SER A 42 1.32 -18.91 7.52
C SER A 42 2.49 -18.82 6.55
N ASP A 43 2.32 -18.14 5.41
CA ASP A 43 3.34 -18.07 4.36
C ASP A 43 3.26 -16.74 3.60
N PHE A 44 4.04 -15.78 4.04
CA PHE A 44 4.33 -14.53 3.34
C PHE A 44 5.65 -13.93 3.83
N THR A 45 6.19 -13.01 3.06
CA THR A 45 7.42 -12.29 3.41
C THR A 45 7.14 -10.81 3.61
N VAL A 46 7.96 -10.18 4.43
CA VAL A 46 7.99 -8.73 4.66
C VAL A 46 9.29 -8.18 4.08
N CYS A 47 9.16 -7.21 3.18
CA CYS A 47 10.27 -6.46 2.60
C CYS A 47 10.79 -5.43 3.58
N HIS A 48 12.13 -5.29 3.68
CA HIS A 48 12.80 -4.23 4.43
C HIS A 48 14.25 -4.06 3.97
N GLY A 49 14.97 -3.08 4.54
CA GLY A 49 16.36 -2.82 4.22
C GLY A 49 16.57 -2.03 2.94
N PHE A 50 15.55 -1.30 2.49
CA PHE A 50 15.49 -0.53 1.25
C PHE A 50 15.49 -1.39 -0.03
N TYR A 51 14.50 -1.13 -0.89
CA TYR A 51 14.32 -1.83 -2.15
C TYR A 51 14.17 -3.36 -2.01
N CYS A 52 13.52 -3.81 -0.93
CA CYS A 52 13.38 -5.23 -0.58
C CYS A 52 14.72 -5.99 -0.55
N ALA A 53 15.80 -5.34 -0.10
CA ALA A 53 17.10 -5.99 0.04
C ALA A 53 17.01 -7.22 0.95
N GLU A 54 16.16 -7.15 1.97
CA GLU A 54 15.82 -8.25 2.85
C GLU A 54 14.34 -8.62 2.71
N ARG A 55 14.06 -9.92 2.79
CA ARG A 55 12.71 -10.50 2.77
C ARG A 55 12.60 -11.51 3.89
N THR A 56 12.04 -11.09 5.01
CA THR A 56 11.90 -11.95 6.19
C THR A 56 10.55 -12.66 6.16
N PRO A 57 10.51 -14.01 6.27
CA PRO A 57 9.27 -14.75 6.45
C PRO A 57 8.53 -14.29 7.69
N ALA A 58 7.20 -14.15 7.57
CA ALA A 58 6.33 -13.77 8.67
C ALA A 58 5.07 -14.61 8.68
N THR A 59 4.45 -14.71 9.86
CA THR A 59 3.22 -15.46 10.07
C THR A 59 2.26 -14.68 10.95
N ILE A 60 0.97 -14.95 10.81
CA ILE A 60 -0.08 -14.39 11.65
C ILE A 60 -0.88 -15.55 12.23
N SER A 61 -0.84 -15.71 13.56
CA SER A 61 -1.63 -16.74 14.24
C SER A 61 -3.13 -16.44 14.16
N GLU A 62 -3.98 -17.45 14.44
CA GLU A 62 -5.43 -17.26 14.46
C GLU A 62 -5.87 -16.17 15.46
N ASP A 63 -5.23 -16.09 16.63
CA ASP A 63 -5.49 -15.08 17.63
C ASP A 63 -5.15 -13.67 17.15
N GLN A 64 -4.01 -13.54 16.49
CA GLN A 64 -3.58 -12.29 15.88
C GLN A 64 -4.54 -11.90 14.73
N TRP A 65 -4.96 -12.90 13.91
CA TRP A 65 -5.89 -12.65 12.82
C TRP A 65 -7.28 -12.25 13.32
N ARG A 66 -7.74 -12.78 14.47
CA ARG A 66 -8.98 -12.29 15.10
C ARG A 66 -8.91 -10.80 15.43
N ARG A 67 -7.75 -10.27 15.82
CA ARG A 67 -7.57 -8.83 16.05
C ARG A 67 -7.73 -8.03 14.75
N VAL A 68 -7.15 -8.50 13.64
CA VAL A 68 -7.34 -7.89 12.30
C VAL A 68 -8.82 -7.96 11.90
N THR A 69 -9.47 -9.12 12.08
CA THR A 69 -10.90 -9.29 11.76
C THR A 69 -11.80 -8.33 12.54
N ALA A 70 -11.44 -8.02 13.79
CA ALA A 70 -12.20 -7.09 14.63
C ALA A 70 -12.25 -5.67 14.05
N VAL A 71 -11.24 -5.26 13.29
CA VAL A 71 -11.20 -3.95 12.61
C VAL A 71 -12.34 -3.80 11.58
N PHE A 72 -12.81 -4.92 11.03
CA PHE A 72 -13.90 -4.97 10.04
C PHE A 72 -15.28 -5.20 10.66
N LYS A 73 -15.41 -5.00 11.97
CA LYS A 73 -16.69 -5.13 12.71
C LYS A 73 -17.06 -3.79 13.37
N PRO A 74 -18.27 -3.25 13.13
CA PRO A 74 -19.25 -3.73 12.13
C PRO A 74 -18.72 -3.57 10.70
N ARG A 75 -19.29 -4.31 9.76
CA ARG A 75 -18.91 -4.14 8.34
C ARG A 75 -19.18 -2.72 7.88
N ALA A 76 -18.30 -2.20 7.06
CA ALA A 76 -18.44 -0.89 6.44
C ALA A 76 -19.76 -0.80 5.65
N LYS A 77 -20.43 0.34 5.73
CA LYS A 77 -21.69 0.61 5.03
C LYS A 77 -21.48 1.29 3.67
N ASN A 78 -20.26 1.72 3.39
CA ASN A 78 -19.88 2.38 2.12
C ASN A 78 -18.36 2.26 1.89
N ALA A 79 -17.93 2.58 0.68
CA ALA A 79 -16.55 2.48 0.24
C ALA A 79 -15.58 3.30 1.12
N ARG A 80 -15.95 4.52 1.50
CA ARG A 80 -15.09 5.36 2.36
C ARG A 80 -14.81 4.71 3.71
N LEU A 81 -15.81 4.18 4.38
CA LEU A 81 -15.64 3.51 5.68
C LEU A 81 -14.82 2.22 5.52
N GLU A 82 -14.98 1.50 4.41
CA GLU A 82 -14.17 0.31 4.14
C GLU A 82 -12.70 0.69 3.93
N ARG A 83 -12.39 1.75 3.18
CA ARG A 83 -11.00 2.24 3.05
C ARG A 83 -10.37 2.52 4.41
N GLN A 84 -11.12 3.16 5.32
CA GLN A 84 -10.64 3.41 6.68
C GLN A 84 -10.41 2.13 7.48
N GLN A 85 -11.28 1.12 7.35
CA GLN A 85 -11.05 -0.19 7.95
C GLN A 85 -9.82 -0.88 7.36
N ILE A 86 -9.62 -0.80 6.05
CA ILE A 86 -8.45 -1.36 5.38
C ILE A 86 -7.16 -0.71 5.89
N ALA A 87 -7.10 0.62 5.98
CA ALA A 87 -5.93 1.32 6.52
C ALA A 87 -5.61 0.92 7.96
N ARG A 88 -6.64 0.78 8.83
CA ARG A 88 -6.47 0.24 10.18
C ARG A 88 -6.02 -1.22 10.19
N GLY A 89 -6.53 -2.03 9.26
CA GLY A 89 -6.11 -3.41 9.07
C GLY A 89 -4.62 -3.51 8.70
N VAL A 90 -4.15 -2.67 7.78
CA VAL A 90 -2.71 -2.55 7.44
C VAL A 90 -1.87 -2.23 8.67
N ALA A 91 -2.24 -1.20 9.42
CA ALA A 91 -1.54 -0.81 10.66
C ALA A 91 -1.52 -1.94 11.70
N MET A 92 -2.63 -2.67 11.85
CA MET A 92 -2.71 -3.82 12.78
C MET A 92 -1.77 -4.93 12.34
N ILE A 93 -1.72 -5.28 11.04
CA ILE A 93 -0.81 -6.31 10.54
C ILE A 93 0.65 -5.86 10.72
N GLN A 94 1.00 -4.62 10.41
CA GLN A 94 2.33 -4.07 10.68
C GLN A 94 2.75 -4.23 12.15
N THR A 95 1.84 -3.95 13.08
CA THR A 95 2.10 -4.11 14.52
C THR A 95 2.32 -5.58 14.91
N ILE A 96 1.66 -6.53 14.22
CA ILE A 96 1.80 -7.96 14.48
C ILE A 96 3.12 -8.50 13.93
N VAL A 97 3.50 -8.11 12.71
CA VAL A 97 4.66 -8.67 12.02
C VAL A 97 5.96 -7.92 12.30
N GLY A 98 5.88 -6.66 12.69
CA GLY A 98 7.06 -5.82 12.97
C GLY A 98 8.05 -6.45 13.94
N PRO A 99 7.63 -7.02 15.08
CA PRO A 99 8.53 -7.73 15.98
C PRO A 99 9.20 -8.97 15.40
N GLN A 100 8.57 -9.62 14.43
CA GLN A 100 9.12 -10.83 13.79
C GLN A 100 10.21 -10.48 12.77
N THR A 101 10.15 -9.29 12.19
CA THR A 101 10.97 -8.85 11.07
C THR A 101 11.93 -7.70 11.43
N GLY A 102 11.83 -7.18 12.65
CA GLY A 102 12.59 -6.00 13.10
C GLY A 102 12.04 -4.66 12.57
N THR A 103 11.03 -4.68 11.71
CA THR A 103 10.49 -3.46 11.08
C THR A 103 9.69 -2.57 12.04
N ASN A 104 9.39 -3.03 13.26
CA ASN A 104 8.78 -2.20 14.31
C ASN A 104 9.68 -1.04 14.76
N ALA A 105 10.98 -1.08 14.43
CA ALA A 105 11.92 0.01 14.66
C ALA A 105 11.89 1.08 13.55
N HIS A 106 11.20 0.81 12.44
CA HIS A 106 11.08 1.76 11.35
C HIS A 106 10.28 2.99 11.78
N GLN A 107 10.86 4.16 11.57
CA GLN A 107 10.24 5.46 11.81
C GLN A 107 10.29 6.29 10.55
N TRP A 108 9.14 6.79 10.14
CA TRP A 108 9.07 7.76 9.08
C TRP A 108 9.37 9.16 9.62
N THR A 109 10.36 9.81 9.06
CA THR A 109 10.60 11.23 9.30
C THR A 109 10.74 11.94 7.97
N HIS A 110 10.16 13.13 7.84
CA HIS A 110 10.22 13.97 6.63
C HIS A 110 11.64 14.14 6.07
N GLN A 111 12.65 14.13 6.93
CA GLN A 111 14.05 14.29 6.54
C GLN A 111 14.67 13.02 5.96
N LYS A 112 14.11 11.84 6.24
CA LYS A 112 14.66 10.56 5.78
C LYS A 112 14.24 10.19 4.37
N MET A 113 13.25 10.83 3.79
CA MET A 113 12.75 10.51 2.44
C MET A 113 13.77 10.86 1.33
N TYR A 114 14.69 11.78 1.56
CA TYR A 114 15.68 12.23 0.57
C TYR A 114 17.13 11.89 0.93
N VAL A 115 17.37 11.40 2.12
CA VAL A 115 18.69 10.96 2.55
C VAL A 115 18.56 9.48 2.81
N ILE A 116 19.31 8.64 2.11
CA ILE A 116 19.49 7.23 2.49
C ILE A 116 20.27 7.28 3.82
N PRO A 117 19.60 7.32 4.99
CA PRO A 117 20.31 7.39 6.26
C PRO A 117 20.60 5.96 6.64
N ASN A 118 21.86 5.67 6.83
CA ASN A 118 22.32 4.37 7.24
C ASN A 118 21.99 3.25 6.24
N ALA A 119 22.69 3.24 5.11
CA ALA A 119 22.71 2.13 4.15
C ALA A 119 23.23 0.82 4.79
N GLY A 120 22.77 0.48 5.96
CA GLY A 120 23.12 -0.67 6.78
C GLY A 120 22.09 -0.96 7.85
N ASP A 121 21.10 -0.10 8.05
CA ASP A 121 20.01 -0.38 8.98
C ASP A 121 18.89 -1.17 8.26
N LEU A 122 19.02 -2.47 8.34
CA LEU A 122 18.08 -3.40 7.72
C LEU A 122 16.68 -3.39 8.37
N THR A 123 16.46 -2.64 9.45
CA THR A 123 15.13 -2.48 10.05
C THR A 123 14.29 -1.39 9.39
N GLN A 124 14.92 -0.56 8.57
CA GLN A 124 14.26 0.55 7.88
C GLN A 124 13.61 0.10 6.56
N MET A 125 12.63 0.86 6.11
CA MET A 125 11.88 0.59 4.88
C MET A 125 11.80 1.85 4.02
N ASP A 126 11.82 1.68 2.70
CA ASP A 126 11.51 2.73 1.74
C ASP A 126 10.10 2.59 1.15
N CYS A 127 9.80 3.36 0.11
CA CYS A 127 8.49 3.29 -0.55
C CYS A 127 8.28 1.99 -1.32
N VAL A 128 9.34 1.29 -1.76
CA VAL A 128 9.22 -0.03 -2.39
C VAL A 128 8.83 -1.06 -1.34
N ASP A 129 9.56 -1.12 -0.23
CA ASP A 129 9.29 -2.04 0.89
C ASP A 129 7.87 -1.87 1.40
N THR A 130 7.50 -0.63 1.74
CA THR A 130 6.19 -0.33 2.33
C THR A 130 5.04 -0.58 1.36
N SER A 131 5.20 -0.32 0.06
CA SER A 131 4.15 -0.57 -0.93
C SER A 131 3.93 -2.06 -1.18
N VAL A 132 4.99 -2.87 -1.31
CA VAL A 132 4.91 -4.33 -1.45
C VAL A 132 4.29 -4.97 -0.22
N ASN A 133 4.73 -4.55 0.98
CA ASN A 133 4.17 -5.02 2.24
C ASN A 133 2.68 -4.68 2.36
N THR A 134 2.30 -3.43 2.07
CA THR A 134 0.90 -2.99 2.12
C THR A 134 0.03 -3.77 1.12
N TRP A 135 0.52 -3.99 -0.10
CA TRP A 135 -0.15 -4.81 -1.09
C TRP A 135 -0.38 -6.24 -0.57
N THR A 136 0.63 -6.85 0.02
CA THR A 136 0.55 -8.19 0.63
C THR A 136 -0.51 -8.24 1.73
N TYR A 137 -0.51 -7.27 2.64
CA TYR A 137 -1.47 -7.21 3.74
C TYR A 137 -2.91 -7.00 3.25
N MET A 138 -3.10 -6.13 2.26
CA MET A 138 -4.41 -5.93 1.63
C MET A 138 -4.87 -7.21 0.92
N THR A 139 -3.99 -7.93 0.25
CA THR A 139 -4.31 -9.20 -0.42
C THR A 139 -4.76 -10.27 0.59
N LEU A 140 -4.11 -10.37 1.76
CA LEU A 140 -4.56 -11.26 2.84
C LEU A 140 -5.97 -10.92 3.33
N MET A 141 -6.27 -9.62 3.50
CA MET A 141 -7.58 -9.15 3.94
C MET A 141 -8.66 -9.35 2.87
N GLU A 142 -8.37 -9.08 1.60
CA GLU A 142 -9.28 -9.30 0.48
C GLU A 142 -9.65 -10.78 0.35
N ARG A 143 -8.67 -11.69 0.38
CA ARG A 143 -8.87 -13.14 0.31
C ARG A 143 -9.68 -13.69 1.49
N SER A 144 -9.63 -13.00 2.62
CA SER A 144 -10.45 -13.33 3.79
C SER A 144 -11.89 -12.81 3.69
N GLY A 145 -12.26 -12.20 2.56
CA GLY A 145 -13.60 -11.71 2.29
C GLY A 145 -14.00 -10.46 3.09
N PHE A 146 -13.01 -9.65 3.48
CA PHE A 146 -13.29 -8.43 4.25
C PHE A 146 -13.77 -7.27 3.36
N PHE A 147 -13.44 -7.28 2.08
CA PHE A 147 -13.75 -6.22 1.13
C PHE A 147 -15.12 -6.45 0.47
N ALA A 148 -15.96 -5.43 0.46
CA ALA A 148 -17.26 -5.41 -0.20
C ALA A 148 -17.30 -4.37 -1.33
N PHE A 149 -16.55 -3.27 -1.18
CA PHE A 149 -16.55 -2.12 -2.09
C PHE A 149 -15.25 -1.96 -2.87
N HIS A 150 -14.18 -2.69 -2.50
CA HIS A 150 -12.87 -2.55 -3.14
C HIS A 150 -12.28 -3.89 -3.57
N ARG A 151 -11.25 -3.77 -4.42
CA ARG A 151 -10.31 -4.84 -4.77
C ARG A 151 -8.89 -4.32 -4.64
N VAL A 152 -7.95 -5.21 -4.36
CA VAL A 152 -6.53 -4.88 -4.43
C VAL A 152 -6.13 -4.73 -5.90
N ALA A 153 -5.56 -3.58 -6.23
CA ALA A 153 -5.04 -3.30 -7.57
C ALA A 153 -3.50 -3.47 -7.60
N PRO A 154 -2.89 -3.53 -8.79
CA PRO A 154 -1.44 -3.44 -8.93
C PRO A 154 -0.88 -2.18 -8.26
N LEU A 155 0.39 -2.23 -7.83
CA LEU A 155 1.08 -1.06 -7.26
C LEU A 155 1.07 0.10 -8.26
N SER A 156 1.13 1.33 -7.76
CA SER A 156 1.36 2.50 -8.60
C SER A 156 2.73 3.08 -8.35
N TYR A 157 3.33 3.59 -9.44
CA TYR A 157 4.65 4.18 -9.46
C TYR A 157 4.57 5.64 -9.94
N ALA A 158 5.31 6.50 -9.27
CA ALA A 158 5.69 7.83 -9.75
C ALA A 158 7.21 8.00 -9.53
N PRO A 159 7.89 8.94 -10.18
CA PRO A 159 9.32 9.12 -9.97
C PRO A 159 9.68 9.18 -8.49
N LEU A 160 10.56 8.27 -8.03
CA LEU A 160 11.02 8.12 -6.66
C LEU A 160 9.95 7.74 -5.62
N ARG A 161 8.78 7.23 -6.04
CA ARG A 161 7.68 6.85 -5.15
C ARG A 161 6.96 5.61 -5.64
N ASN A 162 6.54 4.77 -4.69
CA ASN A 162 5.63 3.64 -4.92
C ASN A 162 4.52 3.66 -3.88
N THR A 163 3.35 3.17 -4.23
CA THR A 163 2.23 3.01 -3.31
C THR A 163 1.39 1.79 -3.65
N ALA A 164 0.77 1.22 -2.63
CA ALA A 164 -0.27 0.22 -2.82
C ALA A 164 -1.59 0.90 -3.23
N VAL A 165 -2.40 0.20 -4.02
CA VAL A 165 -3.59 0.77 -4.64
C VAL A 165 -4.82 -0.10 -4.35
N LEU A 166 -5.92 0.57 -4.00
CA LEU A 166 -7.26 0.01 -3.99
C LEU A 166 -8.03 0.49 -5.21
N GLN A 167 -8.72 -0.41 -5.87
CA GLN A 167 -9.74 -0.09 -6.86
C GLN A 167 -11.11 -0.17 -6.19
N GLU A 168 -11.87 0.92 -6.21
CA GLU A 168 -13.28 0.91 -5.84
C GLU A 168 -14.08 0.26 -6.97
N ILE A 169 -15.01 -0.69 -6.66
CA ILE A 169 -15.70 -1.51 -7.65
C ILE A 169 -16.50 -0.65 -8.65
N ASP A 170 -17.17 0.38 -8.16
CA ASP A 170 -17.99 1.29 -8.95
C ASP A 170 -17.36 2.70 -9.04
N GLY A 171 -16.08 2.82 -8.80
CA GLY A 171 -15.40 4.11 -8.68
C GLY A 171 -13.96 4.13 -9.16
N GLY A 172 -13.18 5.04 -8.57
CA GLY A 172 -11.80 5.30 -8.94
C GLY A 172 -10.78 4.42 -8.20
N TYR A 173 -9.53 4.84 -8.33
CA TYR A 173 -8.40 4.22 -7.65
C TYR A 173 -7.94 5.10 -6.50
N PHE A 174 -7.51 4.46 -5.40
CA PHE A 174 -7.03 5.13 -4.19
C PHE A 174 -5.65 4.60 -3.81
N ALA A 175 -4.73 5.51 -3.57
CA ALA A 175 -3.42 5.19 -2.99
C ALA A 175 -3.56 4.97 -1.48
N ILE A 176 -2.90 3.93 -0.97
CA ILE A 176 -2.72 3.62 0.45
C ILE A 176 -1.22 3.71 0.71
N ASP A 177 -0.76 4.87 1.17
CA ASP A 177 0.67 5.17 1.21
C ASP A 177 1.24 5.03 2.63
N ALA A 178 1.69 3.81 2.94
CA ALA A 178 2.29 3.52 4.24
C ALA A 178 3.71 4.09 4.42
N SER A 179 4.33 4.59 3.35
CA SER A 179 5.64 5.26 3.46
C SER A 179 5.57 6.63 4.13
N LEU A 180 4.37 7.16 4.36
CA LEU A 180 4.14 8.48 4.95
C LEU A 180 3.89 8.47 6.45
N VAL A 181 3.96 7.30 7.08
CA VAL A 181 3.64 7.14 8.51
C VAL A 181 4.54 6.11 9.16
N ASP A 182 4.64 6.17 10.49
CA ASP A 182 5.34 5.15 11.27
C ASP A 182 4.59 3.80 11.24
N VAL A 183 5.31 2.72 11.48
CA VAL A 183 4.75 1.37 11.60
C VAL A 183 3.64 1.34 12.67
N GLY A 184 2.52 0.73 12.33
CA GLY A 184 1.35 0.64 13.21
C GLY A 184 0.49 1.91 13.24
N VAL A 185 0.80 2.91 12.44
CA VAL A 185 -0.07 4.06 12.18
C VAL A 185 -0.88 3.78 10.92
N PRO A 186 -2.22 3.97 10.93
CA PRO A 186 -3.01 3.80 9.71
C PRO A 186 -2.49 4.69 8.58
N PRO A 187 -2.15 4.11 7.42
CA PRO A 187 -1.66 4.88 6.29
C PRO A 187 -2.70 5.88 5.78
N PRO A 188 -2.27 7.05 5.30
CA PRO A 188 -3.16 8.00 4.64
C PRO A 188 -3.68 7.42 3.32
N ILE A 189 -4.90 7.83 2.98
CA ILE A 189 -5.63 7.41 1.78
C ILE A 189 -5.90 8.64 0.95
N MET A 190 -5.71 8.55 -0.36
CA MET A 190 -6.04 9.64 -1.27
C MET A 190 -6.39 9.11 -2.67
N PRO A 191 -7.19 9.85 -3.46
CA PRO A 191 -7.39 9.51 -4.86
C PRO A 191 -6.04 9.33 -5.57
N LEU A 192 -5.89 8.29 -6.38
CA LEU A 192 -4.64 7.98 -7.07
C LEU A 192 -4.18 9.12 -7.98
N THR A 193 -5.12 9.86 -8.57
CA THR A 193 -4.83 11.06 -9.39
C THR A 193 -4.15 12.17 -8.58
N ILE A 194 -4.51 12.33 -7.31
CA ILE A 194 -3.86 13.26 -6.39
C ILE A 194 -2.46 12.77 -6.04
N TRP A 195 -2.32 11.48 -5.74
CA TRP A 195 -1.02 10.88 -5.41
C TRP A 195 -0.04 10.96 -6.58
N LEU A 196 -0.50 10.77 -7.82
CA LEU A 196 0.30 10.89 -9.05
C LEU A 196 0.63 12.34 -9.42
N GLY A 197 -0.08 13.31 -8.87
CA GLY A 197 0.10 14.73 -9.14
C GLY A 197 1.32 15.35 -8.46
N SER A 198 1.23 16.63 -8.12
CA SER A 198 2.29 17.36 -7.43
C SER A 198 2.53 16.81 -6.02
N TRP A 199 3.80 16.77 -5.62
CA TRP A 199 4.22 16.37 -4.29
C TRP A 199 4.79 17.56 -3.51
N PRO A 200 4.43 17.76 -2.23
CA PRO A 200 3.47 16.96 -1.43
C PRO A 200 2.02 17.13 -1.91
N PRO A 201 1.15 16.11 -1.66
CA PRO A 201 -0.26 16.20 -2.03
C PRO A 201 -0.97 17.26 -1.20
N ASP A 202 -2.07 17.81 -1.74
CA ASP A 202 -2.95 18.69 -0.99
C ASP A 202 -3.45 18.01 0.29
N PRO A 203 -3.20 18.58 1.49
CA PRO A 203 -3.65 17.99 2.73
C PRO A 203 -5.18 17.79 2.82
N GLY A 204 -5.96 18.61 2.12
CA GLY A 204 -7.43 18.51 2.04
C GLY A 204 -7.93 17.32 1.23
N ALA A 205 -7.08 16.76 0.34
CA ALA A 205 -7.40 15.57 -0.46
C ALA A 205 -7.04 14.25 0.24
N ILE A 206 -6.43 14.31 1.43
CA ILE A 206 -5.97 13.15 2.18
C ILE A 206 -7.04 12.71 3.17
N GLU A 207 -7.54 11.49 3.02
CA GLU A 207 -8.33 10.84 4.07
C GLU A 207 -7.38 10.37 5.18
N ARG A 208 -7.42 11.05 6.33
CA ARG A 208 -6.69 10.63 7.54
C ARG A 208 -7.57 9.69 8.36
N VAL A 209 -6.98 8.64 8.89
CA VAL A 209 -7.65 7.66 9.74
C VAL A 209 -7.12 7.80 11.16
N ASP A 210 -8.01 8.13 12.11
CA ASP A 210 -7.61 8.37 13.48
C ASP A 210 -7.15 7.09 14.20
N ARG A 211 -6.10 7.22 15.01
CA ARG A 211 -5.61 6.14 15.88
C ARG A 211 -6.65 5.70 16.93
N ALA A 212 -7.50 6.60 17.39
CA ALA A 212 -8.48 6.33 18.42
C ALA A 212 -9.43 5.18 18.04
N ASP A 213 -9.69 5.00 16.75
CA ASP A 213 -10.48 3.88 16.24
C ASP A 213 -9.69 2.57 16.15
N ALA A 214 -8.36 2.59 16.28
CA ALA A 214 -7.54 1.38 16.31
C ALA A 214 -7.59 0.67 17.69
N THR A 215 -8.05 1.37 18.74
CA THR A 215 -8.10 0.84 20.12
C THR A 215 -9.30 -0.04 20.43
N VAL A 216 -10.20 -0.30 19.50
CA VAL A 216 -11.34 -1.23 19.66
C VAL A 216 -10.91 -2.69 19.88
N GLY A 217 -9.61 -2.97 19.91
CA GLY A 217 -9.04 -4.31 20.11
C GLY A 217 -8.34 -4.57 21.45
N GLN A 218 -8.32 -3.63 22.39
CA GLN A 218 -7.91 -3.94 23.76
C GLN A 218 -9.06 -4.62 24.50
N LEU A 219 -9.30 -5.87 24.13
CA LEU A 219 -9.97 -6.79 25.04
C LEU A 219 -9.02 -6.98 26.23
N ARG A 220 -9.43 -6.42 27.39
CA ARG A 220 -8.82 -6.73 28.69
C ARG A 220 -8.81 -8.24 28.89
N PRO A 221 -7.80 -8.76 29.59
CA PRO A 221 -7.71 -10.17 29.94
C PRO A 221 -8.91 -10.63 30.76
#